data_c49cdc6d43e954585df05c53821070a5
#
_entry.id   c49cdc6d43e954585df05c53821070a5
#
_cell.length_a   1.000
_cell.length_b   1.000
_cell.length_c   1.000
_cell.angle_alpha   90.00
_cell.angle_beta   90.00
_cell.angle_gamma   90.00
#
_symmetry.space_group_name_H-M   'P 1'
#
loop_
_entity.id
_entity.type
_entity.pdbx_description
1 polymer ?
#
loop_
_entity_poly.entity_id
_entity_poly.type
_entity_poly.pdbx_seq_one_letter_code
_entity_poly.pdbx_strand_id
1 'polypeptide(L)'
;MKIALIADLHGNMIAVRALEEDLKRRNPDAVWCLGDLVGKGPSSLETYEWAMARCEVVLGGNWDLGIGKRLYPRDAYYFRQLGPKRLQALANLPLEHHVTVSGRKIRLIHGRPLMHKLTYIQDSKDTLLTFLEPDFNLLIYADCHRQGLRTLTGQIINIGSVGNSMGVPMVQYVILEGEPGYAPAALDTTFITLPYDNRAAAREAEKQPMLPGRDAYISEVLTGVYAGDIRKRTDTTL
;
A
#
# COMPACT_ATOMS: atom_id res chain seq x y z
N MET A 1 -19.80 5.36 9.38
CA MET A 1 -19.09 4.24 8.75
C MET A 1 -17.62 4.26 9.14
N LYS A 2 -17.03 3.09 9.33
CA LYS A 2 -15.64 2.92 9.77
C LYS A 2 -14.90 2.06 8.74
N ILE A 3 -13.95 2.65 8.05
CA ILE A 3 -13.24 2.01 6.93
C ILE A 3 -11.78 1.80 7.30
N ALA A 4 -11.28 0.58 7.14
CA ALA A 4 -9.84 0.31 7.18
C ALA A 4 -9.25 0.51 5.78
N LEU A 5 -8.32 1.45 5.65
CA LEU A 5 -7.59 1.77 4.44
C LEU A 5 -6.20 1.14 4.52
N ILE A 6 -5.91 0.19 3.65
CA ILE A 6 -4.68 -0.59 3.62
C ILE A 6 -4.02 -0.50 2.23
N ALA A 7 -2.74 -0.76 2.14
CA ALA A 7 -2.01 -0.87 0.87
C ALA A 7 -0.67 -1.61 1.03
N ASP A 8 -0.02 -1.85 -0.09
CA ASP A 8 1.37 -2.31 -0.12
C ASP A 8 1.57 -3.60 0.68
N LEU A 9 0.76 -4.64 0.38
CA LEU A 9 0.86 -5.95 1.01
C LEU A 9 2.13 -6.69 0.59
N HIS A 10 2.55 -6.46 -0.65
CA HIS A 10 3.82 -6.90 -1.20
C HIS A 10 4.20 -8.35 -0.87
N GLY A 11 3.25 -9.29 -1.03
CA GLY A 11 3.55 -10.70 -0.79
C GLY A 11 4.02 -11.04 0.63
N ASN A 12 3.75 -10.19 1.64
CA ASN A 12 4.10 -10.40 3.04
C ASN A 12 2.90 -10.94 3.82
N MET A 13 2.64 -12.24 3.71
CA MET A 13 1.48 -12.85 4.39
C MET A 13 1.62 -12.86 5.92
N ILE A 14 2.83 -12.77 6.47
CA ILE A 14 3.06 -12.66 7.92
C ILE A 14 2.51 -11.33 8.44
N ALA A 15 2.79 -10.22 7.74
CA ALA A 15 2.26 -8.91 8.07
C ALA A 15 0.74 -8.85 7.90
N VAL A 16 0.21 -9.46 6.81
CA VAL A 16 -1.23 -9.54 6.55
C VAL A 16 -1.98 -10.31 7.65
N ARG A 17 -1.41 -11.38 8.19
CA ARG A 17 -2.02 -12.09 9.33
C ARG A 17 -2.09 -11.22 10.58
N ALA A 18 -1.05 -10.45 10.88
CA ALA A 18 -1.07 -9.51 11.99
C ALA A 18 -2.13 -8.41 11.80
N LEU A 19 -2.24 -7.88 10.57
CA LEU A 19 -3.31 -6.96 10.19
C LEU A 19 -4.70 -7.58 10.41
N GLU A 20 -4.93 -8.80 9.92
CA GLU A 20 -6.25 -9.47 10.04
C GLU A 20 -6.68 -9.64 11.50
N GLU A 21 -5.76 -10.00 12.40
CA GLU A 21 -6.07 -10.09 13.83
C GLU A 21 -6.42 -8.72 14.45
N ASP A 22 -5.79 -7.65 13.99
CA ASP A 22 -6.12 -6.30 14.45
C ASP A 22 -7.46 -5.80 13.86
N LEU A 23 -7.74 -6.11 12.58
CA LEU A 23 -9.03 -5.82 11.95
C LEU A 23 -10.20 -6.50 12.65
N LYS A 24 -10.04 -7.77 13.06
CA LYS A 24 -11.07 -8.48 13.85
C LYS A 24 -11.39 -7.75 15.16
N ARG A 25 -10.38 -7.23 15.87
CA ARG A 25 -10.58 -6.49 17.13
C ARG A 25 -11.20 -5.12 16.90
N ARG A 26 -10.80 -4.42 15.83
CA ARG A 26 -11.28 -3.06 15.52
C ARG A 26 -12.65 -3.06 14.87
N ASN A 27 -13.01 -4.17 14.22
CA ASN A 27 -14.30 -4.41 13.57
C ASN A 27 -14.71 -3.25 12.63
N PRO A 28 -13.93 -2.93 11.58
CA PRO A 28 -14.35 -1.94 10.60
C PRO A 28 -15.54 -2.44 9.80
N ASP A 29 -16.39 -1.52 9.33
CA ASP A 29 -17.52 -1.83 8.44
C ASP A 29 -17.05 -2.31 7.08
N ALA A 30 -15.91 -1.77 6.61
CA ALA A 30 -15.31 -2.10 5.31
C ALA A 30 -13.77 -2.12 5.40
N VAL A 31 -13.14 -2.88 4.48
CA VAL A 31 -11.69 -2.85 4.25
C VAL A 31 -11.45 -2.52 2.79
N TRP A 32 -10.70 -1.46 2.52
CA TRP A 32 -10.34 -1.02 1.17
C TRP A 32 -8.82 -1.06 0.98
N CYS A 33 -8.38 -1.69 -0.10
CA CYS A 33 -6.96 -1.82 -0.44
C CYS A 33 -6.59 -0.90 -1.60
N LEU A 34 -5.63 -0.02 -1.37
CA LEU A 34 -5.18 0.95 -2.37
C LEU A 34 -4.07 0.40 -3.29
N GLY A 35 -3.88 -0.91 -3.37
CA GLY A 35 -2.98 -1.54 -4.33
C GLY A 35 -1.66 -2.08 -3.77
N ASP A 36 -0.82 -2.53 -4.69
CA ASP A 36 0.43 -3.24 -4.45
C ASP A 36 0.22 -4.49 -3.57
N LEU A 37 -0.71 -5.35 -4.04
CA LEU A 37 -1.03 -6.63 -3.40
C LEU A 37 0.14 -7.60 -3.47
N VAL A 38 0.87 -7.56 -4.58
CA VAL A 38 1.86 -8.56 -5.01
C VAL A 38 3.26 -7.97 -5.17
N GLY A 39 4.23 -8.83 -5.42
CA GLY A 39 5.63 -8.42 -5.63
C GLY A 39 6.42 -8.31 -4.33
N LYS A 40 7.72 -8.00 -4.43
CA LYS A 40 8.71 -7.91 -3.34
C LYS A 40 8.83 -9.18 -2.49
N GLY A 41 7.82 -9.50 -1.70
CA GLY A 41 7.81 -10.66 -0.80
C GLY A 41 7.44 -11.99 -1.47
N PRO A 42 7.58 -13.11 -0.73
CA PRO A 42 7.48 -14.46 -1.31
C PRO A 42 6.06 -14.96 -1.58
N SER A 43 5.02 -14.38 -0.95
CA SER A 43 3.66 -14.94 -0.89
C SER A 43 2.65 -14.12 -1.71
N SER A 44 3.00 -13.79 -2.97
CA SER A 44 2.14 -12.95 -3.83
C SER A 44 0.79 -13.58 -4.15
N LEU A 45 0.70 -14.92 -4.27
CA LEU A 45 -0.56 -15.60 -4.47
C LEU A 45 -1.49 -15.43 -3.28
N GLU A 46 -0.98 -15.68 -2.08
CA GLU A 46 -1.75 -15.65 -0.85
C GLU A 46 -2.23 -14.24 -0.51
N THR A 47 -1.38 -13.22 -0.69
CA THR A 47 -1.78 -11.82 -0.45
C THR A 47 -2.80 -11.34 -1.47
N TYR A 48 -2.68 -11.75 -2.74
CA TYR A 48 -3.71 -11.50 -3.75
C TYR A 48 -5.05 -12.14 -3.35
N GLU A 49 -5.07 -13.43 -3.04
CA GLU A 49 -6.30 -14.14 -2.69
C GLU A 49 -6.95 -13.57 -1.43
N TRP A 50 -6.16 -13.23 -0.41
CA TRP A 50 -6.65 -12.59 0.78
C TRP A 50 -7.28 -11.22 0.47
N ALA A 51 -6.60 -10.37 -0.29
CA ALA A 51 -7.12 -9.04 -0.62
C ALA A 51 -8.42 -9.10 -1.42
N MET A 52 -8.49 -9.98 -2.44
CA MET A 52 -9.69 -10.14 -3.27
C MET A 52 -10.87 -10.75 -2.51
N ALA A 53 -10.63 -11.52 -1.46
CA ALA A 53 -11.68 -12.08 -0.62
C ALA A 53 -12.12 -11.14 0.51
N ARG A 54 -11.22 -10.30 1.01
CA ARG A 54 -11.42 -9.49 2.22
C ARG A 54 -11.83 -8.05 1.96
N CYS A 55 -11.37 -7.48 0.84
CA CYS A 55 -11.53 -6.06 0.57
C CYS A 55 -12.70 -5.81 -0.38
N GLU A 56 -13.55 -4.83 -0.05
CA GLU A 56 -14.67 -4.40 -0.90
C GLU A 56 -14.21 -3.52 -2.06
N VAL A 57 -13.15 -2.74 -1.85
CA VAL A 57 -12.47 -1.93 -2.88
C VAL A 57 -11.03 -2.39 -2.97
N VAL A 58 -10.58 -2.69 -4.19
CA VAL A 58 -9.18 -3.05 -4.48
C VAL A 58 -8.73 -2.22 -5.68
N LEU A 59 -7.73 -1.37 -5.47
CA LEU A 59 -7.09 -0.59 -6.53
C LEU A 59 -5.83 -1.27 -7.05
N GLY A 60 -5.40 -0.90 -8.24
CA GLY A 60 -4.14 -1.34 -8.82
C GLY A 60 -2.99 -0.41 -8.47
N GLY A 61 -1.94 -0.95 -7.85
CA GLY A 61 -0.67 -0.27 -7.68
C GLY A 61 0.29 -0.52 -8.86
N ASN A 62 1.46 0.09 -8.81
CA ASN A 62 2.46 -0.06 -9.89
C ASN A 62 3.03 -1.48 -9.98
N TRP A 63 3.14 -2.20 -8.86
CA TRP A 63 3.55 -3.61 -8.87
C TRP A 63 2.47 -4.51 -9.44
N ASP A 64 1.20 -4.32 -9.05
CA ASP A 64 0.08 -5.08 -9.58
C ASP A 64 -0.01 -4.98 -11.09
N LEU A 65 0.05 -3.75 -11.61
CA LEU A 65 0.01 -3.49 -13.05
C LEU A 65 1.27 -3.99 -13.77
N GLY A 66 2.45 -3.78 -13.18
CA GLY A 66 3.72 -4.23 -13.76
C GLY A 66 3.78 -5.75 -13.89
N ILE A 67 3.39 -6.47 -12.84
CA ILE A 67 3.33 -7.93 -12.81
C ILE A 67 2.18 -8.44 -13.69
N GLY A 68 1.00 -7.85 -13.58
CA GLY A 68 -0.17 -8.24 -14.36
C GLY A 68 0.06 -8.13 -15.87
N LYS A 69 0.70 -7.06 -16.32
CA LYS A 69 1.08 -6.82 -17.72
C LYS A 69 2.38 -7.50 -18.13
N ARG A 70 3.06 -8.20 -17.22
CA ARG A 70 4.36 -8.88 -17.44
C ARG A 70 5.42 -7.93 -18.01
N LEU A 71 5.51 -6.71 -17.49
CA LEU A 71 6.39 -5.69 -18.04
C LEU A 71 7.88 -6.02 -17.91
N TYR A 72 8.24 -6.80 -16.87
CA TYR A 72 9.64 -7.09 -16.58
C TYR A 72 9.89 -8.59 -16.49
N PRO A 73 10.76 -9.17 -17.35
CA PRO A 73 11.09 -10.61 -17.32
C PRO A 73 11.63 -11.11 -15.97
N ARG A 74 12.30 -10.23 -15.21
CA ARG A 74 12.82 -10.54 -13.86
C ARG A 74 11.73 -10.95 -12.88
N ASP A 75 10.48 -10.57 -13.13
CA ASP A 75 9.33 -10.85 -12.28
C ASP A 75 8.67 -12.21 -12.57
N ALA A 76 9.32 -13.07 -13.37
CA ALA A 76 8.84 -14.41 -13.73
C ALA A 76 8.51 -15.29 -12.53
N TYR A 77 9.11 -15.06 -11.37
CA TYR A 77 8.77 -15.71 -10.10
C TYR A 77 7.29 -15.48 -9.75
N TYR A 78 6.84 -14.24 -9.78
CA TYR A 78 5.47 -13.86 -9.47
C TYR A 78 4.50 -14.31 -10.56
N PHE A 79 4.92 -14.30 -11.84
CA PHE A 79 4.07 -14.79 -12.93
C PHE A 79 3.68 -16.26 -12.76
N ARG A 80 4.63 -17.09 -12.27
CA ARG A 80 4.38 -18.51 -12.00
C ARG A 80 3.46 -18.73 -10.81
N GLN A 81 3.59 -17.92 -9.74
CA GLN A 81 2.71 -18.01 -8.58
C GLN A 81 1.26 -17.68 -8.93
N LEU A 82 1.06 -16.59 -9.66
CA LEU A 82 -0.27 -16.01 -9.90
C LEU A 82 -1.04 -16.71 -11.02
N GLY A 83 -0.34 -17.17 -12.05
CA GLY A 83 -0.96 -17.76 -13.23
C GLY A 83 -1.75 -16.75 -14.08
N PRO A 84 -2.17 -17.16 -15.30
CA PRO A 84 -2.68 -16.21 -16.31
C PRO A 84 -3.94 -15.47 -15.90
N LYS A 85 -4.87 -16.11 -15.19
CA LYS A 85 -6.15 -15.49 -14.79
C LYS A 85 -5.94 -14.35 -13.80
N ARG A 86 -5.09 -14.54 -12.76
CA ARG A 86 -4.82 -13.51 -11.75
C ARG A 86 -3.96 -12.39 -12.31
N LEU A 87 -3.02 -12.70 -13.20
CA LEU A 87 -2.25 -11.68 -13.92
C LEU A 87 -3.16 -10.76 -14.74
N GLN A 88 -4.13 -11.32 -15.46
CA GLN A 88 -5.10 -10.53 -16.19
C GLN A 88 -5.98 -9.68 -15.25
N ALA A 89 -6.41 -10.23 -14.12
CA ALA A 89 -7.18 -9.48 -13.12
C ALA A 89 -6.38 -8.30 -12.56
N LEU A 90 -5.12 -8.51 -12.17
CA LEU A 90 -4.22 -7.46 -11.70
C LEU A 90 -4.02 -6.35 -12.75
N ALA A 91 -3.84 -6.71 -14.02
CA ALA A 91 -3.67 -5.75 -15.11
C ALA A 91 -4.87 -4.82 -15.34
N ASN A 92 -6.06 -5.21 -14.84
CA ASN A 92 -7.32 -4.51 -15.04
C ASN A 92 -7.91 -3.92 -13.74
N LEU A 93 -7.19 -3.93 -12.63
CA LEU A 93 -7.64 -3.28 -11.41
C LEU A 93 -7.89 -1.78 -11.63
N PRO A 94 -8.95 -1.20 -11.04
CA PRO A 94 -9.19 0.23 -11.11
C PRO A 94 -8.06 1.00 -10.47
N LEU A 95 -7.76 2.21 -10.96
CA LEU A 95 -6.63 3.03 -10.48
C LEU A 95 -7.05 4.03 -9.40
N GLU A 96 -8.33 4.32 -9.29
CA GLU A 96 -8.87 5.26 -8.33
C GLU A 96 -10.26 4.87 -7.85
N HIS A 97 -10.64 5.36 -6.68
CA HIS A 97 -11.98 5.26 -6.12
C HIS A 97 -12.38 6.60 -5.51
N HIS A 98 -13.64 6.98 -5.67
CA HIS A 98 -14.17 8.23 -5.13
C HIS A 98 -15.33 7.94 -4.19
N VAL A 99 -15.34 8.64 -3.05
CA VAL A 99 -16.41 8.51 -2.06
C VAL A 99 -16.67 9.87 -1.39
N THR A 100 -17.88 10.06 -0.86
CA THR A 100 -18.20 11.22 -0.03
C THR A 100 -18.52 10.73 1.37
N VAL A 101 -17.74 11.21 2.35
CA VAL A 101 -17.90 10.91 3.79
C VAL A 101 -17.89 12.22 4.57
N SER A 102 -18.87 12.41 5.46
CA SER A 102 -19.00 13.60 6.30
C SER A 102 -18.94 14.92 5.49
N GLY A 103 -19.58 14.93 4.33
CA GLY A 103 -19.60 16.09 3.42
C GLY A 103 -18.31 16.32 2.62
N ARG A 104 -17.29 15.50 2.78
CA ARG A 104 -16.01 15.64 2.09
C ARG A 104 -15.91 14.67 0.91
N LYS A 105 -15.62 15.22 -0.28
CA LYS A 105 -15.27 14.43 -1.45
C LYS A 105 -13.85 13.91 -1.31
N ILE A 106 -13.70 12.59 -1.30
CA ILE A 106 -12.44 11.89 -1.07
C ILE A 106 -12.02 11.18 -2.35
N ARG A 107 -10.78 11.39 -2.79
CA ARG A 107 -10.14 10.65 -3.85
C ARG A 107 -9.15 9.66 -3.25
N LEU A 108 -9.25 8.39 -3.62
CA LEU A 108 -8.35 7.33 -3.22
C LEU A 108 -7.61 6.81 -4.45
N ILE A 109 -6.29 6.75 -4.36
CA ILE A 109 -5.39 6.22 -5.41
C ILE A 109 -4.28 5.42 -4.76
N HIS A 110 -3.56 4.61 -5.53
CA HIS A 110 -2.33 4.03 -4.99
C HIS A 110 -1.21 5.09 -4.89
N GLY A 111 -0.97 5.79 -5.92
CA GLY A 111 0.12 6.70 -6.22
C GLY A 111 0.53 6.48 -7.65
N ARG A 112 1.63 5.76 -7.92
CA ARG A 112 1.95 5.34 -9.30
C ARG A 112 1.00 4.21 -9.77
N PRO A 113 0.63 4.15 -11.04
CA PRO A 113 1.18 4.93 -12.14
C PRO A 113 0.52 6.29 -12.37
N LEU A 114 -0.58 6.63 -11.68
CA LEU A 114 -1.25 7.93 -11.86
C LEU A 114 -0.30 9.09 -11.53
N MET A 115 0.40 9.01 -10.41
CA MET A 115 1.53 9.87 -10.11
C MET A 115 2.76 9.31 -10.82
N HIS A 116 3.16 9.87 -11.94
CA HIS A 116 4.23 9.35 -12.81
C HIS A 116 5.58 9.05 -12.10
N LYS A 117 5.76 9.53 -10.88
CA LYS A 117 6.95 9.30 -10.04
C LYS A 117 6.54 8.98 -8.60
N LEU A 118 7.45 8.34 -7.87
CA LEU A 118 7.32 8.18 -6.42
C LEU A 118 7.21 9.55 -5.75
N THR A 119 6.14 9.77 -4.99
CA THR A 119 5.77 11.08 -4.46
C THR A 119 5.65 11.01 -2.95
N TYR A 120 6.48 11.78 -2.25
CA TYR A 120 6.42 11.90 -0.79
C TYR A 120 5.52 13.04 -0.37
N ILE A 121 4.82 12.88 0.76
CA ILE A 121 3.85 13.86 1.26
C ILE A 121 4.51 15.21 1.60
N GLN A 122 5.77 15.22 2.04
CA GLN A 122 6.49 16.42 2.46
C GLN A 122 7.05 17.23 1.28
N ASP A 123 7.39 16.59 0.16
CA ASP A 123 8.22 17.21 -0.88
C ASP A 123 7.47 17.57 -2.17
N SER A 124 6.23 17.10 -2.34
CA SER A 124 5.57 17.06 -3.63
C SER A 124 4.27 17.86 -3.69
N LYS A 125 4.30 19.13 -3.18
CA LYS A 125 3.12 19.99 -3.09
C LYS A 125 2.34 20.08 -4.41
N ASP A 126 2.99 20.43 -5.51
CA ASP A 126 2.30 20.66 -6.79
C ASP A 126 1.71 19.36 -7.37
N THR A 127 2.45 18.26 -7.26
CA THR A 127 1.93 16.94 -7.68
C THR A 127 0.70 16.55 -6.86
N LEU A 128 0.75 16.72 -5.53
CA LEU A 128 -0.36 16.36 -4.64
C LEU A 128 -1.59 17.23 -4.89
N LEU A 129 -1.40 18.52 -5.14
CA LEU A 129 -2.49 19.44 -5.46
C LEU A 129 -3.20 19.07 -6.77
N THR A 130 -2.47 18.61 -7.78
CA THR A 130 -3.05 18.13 -9.05
C THR A 130 -4.06 16.98 -8.84
N PHE A 131 -3.86 16.16 -7.79
CA PHE A 131 -4.77 15.05 -7.46
C PHE A 131 -5.87 15.42 -6.46
N LEU A 132 -5.77 16.57 -5.81
CA LEU A 132 -6.75 17.08 -4.86
C LEU A 132 -7.70 18.09 -5.51
N GLU A 133 -7.17 19.12 -6.18
CA GLU A 133 -7.95 20.26 -6.70
C GLU A 133 -8.46 20.00 -8.13
N PRO A 134 -9.58 20.63 -8.51
CA PRO A 134 -10.49 21.45 -7.70
C PRO A 134 -11.58 20.63 -7.01
N ASP A 135 -11.71 19.34 -7.30
CA ASP A 135 -12.92 18.54 -7.09
C ASP A 135 -12.97 17.85 -5.73
N PHE A 136 -11.81 17.68 -5.04
CA PHE A 136 -11.70 16.88 -3.83
C PHE A 136 -11.27 17.69 -2.62
N ASN A 137 -11.76 17.27 -1.44
CA ASN A 137 -11.37 17.85 -0.15
C ASN A 137 -10.28 17.03 0.54
N LEU A 138 -10.17 15.75 0.18
CA LEU A 138 -9.24 14.80 0.76
C LEU A 138 -8.66 13.87 -0.33
N LEU A 139 -7.34 13.82 -0.40
CA LEU A 139 -6.59 12.82 -1.16
C LEU A 139 -6.02 11.78 -0.22
N ILE A 140 -6.28 10.50 -0.48
CA ILE A 140 -5.68 9.38 0.25
C ILE A 140 -4.88 8.53 -0.73
N TYR A 141 -3.60 8.28 -0.40
CA TYR A 141 -2.70 7.50 -1.27
C TYR A 141 -1.68 6.67 -0.47
N ALA A 142 -0.89 5.84 -1.15
CA ALA A 142 0.10 4.92 -0.60
C ALA A 142 1.47 5.03 -1.31
N ASP A 143 2.02 3.96 -1.92
CA ASP A 143 3.19 3.87 -2.81
C ASP A 143 4.55 4.23 -2.15
N CYS A 144 4.64 5.26 -1.32
CA CYS A 144 5.89 5.65 -0.67
C CYS A 144 6.16 4.92 0.66
N HIS A 145 5.24 4.07 1.11
CA HIS A 145 5.33 3.22 2.30
C HIS A 145 5.57 3.99 3.62
N ARG A 146 5.17 5.26 3.70
CA ARG A 146 5.39 6.12 4.87
C ARG A 146 4.11 6.83 5.24
N GLN A 147 3.63 6.62 6.45
CA GLN A 147 2.45 7.32 6.94
C GLN A 147 2.69 8.82 7.07
N GLY A 148 1.65 9.60 6.77
CA GLY A 148 1.70 11.04 6.99
C GLY A 148 0.38 11.72 6.64
N LEU A 149 0.17 12.88 7.24
CA LEU A 149 -0.93 13.79 6.94
C LEU A 149 -0.36 15.17 6.67
N ARG A 150 -0.89 15.84 5.64
CA ARG A 150 -0.56 17.22 5.31
C ARG A 150 -1.83 17.98 4.97
N THR A 151 -1.97 19.19 5.49
CA THR A 151 -3.03 20.11 5.11
C THR A 151 -2.47 21.15 4.15
N LEU A 152 -3.11 21.29 3.00
CA LEU A 152 -2.88 22.33 2.00
C LEU A 152 -4.19 23.10 1.80
N THR A 153 -4.72 23.18 0.60
CA THR A 153 -6.09 23.65 0.30
C THR A 153 -7.15 22.62 0.69
N GLY A 154 -6.74 21.37 0.87
CA GLY A 154 -7.47 20.25 1.46
C GLY A 154 -6.52 19.37 2.23
N GLN A 155 -6.97 18.20 2.68
CA GLN A 155 -6.14 17.25 3.41
C GLN A 155 -5.57 16.18 2.46
N ILE A 156 -4.36 15.75 2.77
CA ILE A 156 -3.66 14.69 2.03
C ILE A 156 -3.11 13.69 3.03
N ILE A 157 -3.44 12.42 2.83
CA ILE A 157 -3.05 11.33 3.72
C ILE A 157 -2.28 10.29 2.91
N ASN A 158 -1.07 9.92 3.36
CA ASN A 158 -0.43 8.68 2.97
C ASN A 158 -0.66 7.64 4.07
N ILE A 159 -1.18 6.47 3.68
CA ILE A 159 -1.62 5.46 4.66
C ILE A 159 -0.49 4.52 5.12
N GLY A 160 0.70 4.65 4.56
CA GLY A 160 1.82 3.74 4.84
C GLY A 160 1.70 2.42 4.09
N SER A 161 2.30 1.37 4.61
CA SER A 161 2.36 0.04 3.99
C SER A 161 2.10 -1.05 5.02
N VAL A 162 1.38 -2.10 4.62
CA VAL A 162 1.18 -3.30 5.44
C VAL A 162 2.41 -4.19 5.42
N GLY A 163 2.90 -4.52 4.24
CA GLY A 163 3.90 -5.57 4.05
C GLY A 163 5.35 -5.11 3.99
N ASN A 164 5.59 -3.80 3.75
CA ASN A 164 6.94 -3.29 3.54
C ASN A 164 7.10 -1.82 3.94
N SER A 165 6.74 -1.48 5.18
CA SER A 165 6.79 -0.10 5.68
C SER A 165 8.21 0.44 5.77
N MET A 166 8.36 1.74 5.45
CA MET A 166 9.63 2.47 5.50
C MET A 166 9.67 3.43 6.68
N GLY A 167 10.84 3.51 7.32
CA GLY A 167 11.08 4.29 8.54
C GLY A 167 10.77 3.53 9.82
N VAL A 168 9.69 2.74 9.82
CA VAL A 168 9.27 1.91 10.96
C VAL A 168 8.92 0.51 10.42
N PRO A 169 9.65 -0.56 10.78
CA PRO A 169 9.42 -1.91 10.25
C PRO A 169 8.23 -2.60 10.95
N MET A 170 7.05 -2.02 10.80
CA MET A 170 5.79 -2.47 11.39
C MET A 170 4.68 -2.39 10.34
N VAL A 171 3.59 -3.11 10.54
CA VAL A 171 2.37 -2.93 9.72
C VAL A 171 1.84 -1.52 9.94
N GLN A 172 1.58 -0.81 8.85
CA GLN A 172 0.97 0.51 8.87
C GLN A 172 -0.31 0.53 8.04
N TYR A 173 -1.37 1.14 8.56
CA TYR A 173 -2.63 1.39 7.87
C TYR A 173 -3.41 2.51 8.54
N VAL A 174 -4.57 2.90 7.98
CA VAL A 174 -5.41 3.99 8.50
C VAL A 174 -6.83 3.49 8.72
N ILE A 175 -7.46 3.91 9.82
CA ILE A 175 -8.91 3.87 9.99
C ILE A 175 -9.46 5.25 9.71
N LEU A 176 -10.42 5.33 8.79
CA LEU A 176 -11.23 6.51 8.50
C LEU A 176 -12.63 6.28 9.05
N GLU A 177 -13.13 7.18 9.91
CA GLU A 177 -14.44 7.05 10.52
C GLU A 177 -15.24 8.34 10.36
N GLY A 178 -16.48 8.24 9.86
CA GLY A 178 -17.35 9.38 9.61
C GLY A 178 -18.74 8.95 9.17
N GLU A 179 -19.57 9.93 8.85
CA GLU A 179 -20.94 9.71 8.39
C GLU A 179 -20.99 9.59 6.86
N PRO A 180 -21.70 8.59 6.30
CA PRO A 180 -21.83 8.49 4.85
C PRO A 180 -22.63 9.65 4.27
N GLY A 181 -22.19 10.18 3.13
CA GLY A 181 -22.93 11.18 2.34
C GLY A 181 -22.43 12.62 2.49
N TYR A 182 -23.29 13.56 2.01
CA TYR A 182 -22.92 14.95 1.73
C TYR A 182 -23.11 15.91 2.91
N ALA A 183 -23.80 15.49 3.97
CA ALA A 183 -23.99 16.32 5.14
C ALA A 183 -22.65 16.54 5.88
N PRO A 184 -22.27 17.78 6.22
CA PRO A 184 -21.07 18.04 7.02
C PRO A 184 -21.16 17.37 8.39
N ALA A 185 -20.15 16.58 8.73
CA ALA A 185 -20.04 15.90 10.02
C ALA A 185 -18.55 15.75 10.41
N ALA A 186 -18.28 15.20 11.59
CA ALA A 186 -16.93 14.80 11.99
C ALA A 186 -16.36 13.73 11.04
N LEU A 187 -15.06 13.80 10.79
CA LEU A 187 -14.30 12.80 10.05
C LEU A 187 -13.01 12.54 10.80
N ASP A 188 -12.91 11.37 11.40
CA ASP A 188 -11.76 10.98 12.17
C ASP A 188 -10.79 10.14 11.33
N THR A 189 -9.50 10.39 11.52
CA THR A 189 -8.41 9.66 10.87
C THR A 189 -7.49 9.12 11.94
N THR A 190 -7.41 7.79 12.06
CA THR A 190 -6.54 7.12 13.03
C THR A 190 -5.44 6.38 12.30
N PHE A 191 -4.18 6.81 12.50
CA PHE A 191 -2.99 6.11 12.02
C PHE A 191 -2.68 4.93 12.93
N ILE A 192 -2.59 3.76 12.35
CA ILE A 192 -2.29 2.52 13.06
C ILE A 192 -0.90 2.05 12.68
N THR A 193 -0.12 1.71 13.70
CA THR A 193 1.17 1.03 13.57
C THR A 193 1.17 -0.14 14.53
N LEU A 194 1.33 -1.36 14.02
CA LEU A 194 1.31 -2.55 14.86
C LEU A 194 2.47 -3.50 14.56
N PRO A 195 3.04 -4.17 15.57
CA PRO A 195 4.14 -5.11 15.37
C PRO A 195 3.67 -6.38 14.68
N TYR A 196 4.59 -7.02 13.94
CA TYR A 196 4.43 -8.36 13.40
C TYR A 196 5.77 -9.12 13.50
N ASP A 197 5.81 -10.41 13.20
CA ASP A 197 7.06 -11.17 13.22
C ASP A 197 7.90 -10.94 11.95
N ASN A 198 8.65 -9.83 11.93
CA ASN A 198 9.57 -9.45 10.85
C ASN A 198 10.58 -10.54 10.55
N ARG A 199 11.06 -11.25 11.60
CA ARG A 199 12.03 -12.33 11.43
C ARG A 199 11.41 -13.54 10.75
N ALA A 200 10.14 -13.83 11.01
CA ALA A 200 9.42 -14.87 10.27
C ALA A 200 9.27 -14.49 8.79
N ALA A 201 8.92 -13.22 8.49
CA ALA A 201 8.82 -12.74 7.11
C ALA A 201 10.18 -12.84 6.38
N ALA A 202 11.27 -12.48 7.03
CA ALA A 202 12.61 -12.64 6.50
C ALA A 202 12.95 -14.12 6.23
N ARG A 203 12.70 -15.02 7.20
CA ARG A 203 12.92 -16.48 7.04
C ARG A 203 12.07 -17.08 5.89
N GLU A 204 10.86 -16.60 5.66
CA GLU A 204 10.06 -17.06 4.51
C GLU A 204 10.72 -16.64 3.18
N ALA A 205 11.24 -15.44 3.10
CA ALA A 205 11.96 -14.96 1.91
C ALA A 205 13.29 -15.72 1.69
N GLU A 206 14.04 -16.01 2.76
CA GLU A 206 15.30 -16.79 2.70
C GLU A 206 15.10 -18.17 2.06
N LYS A 207 13.94 -18.80 2.27
CA LYS A 207 13.59 -20.12 1.68
C LYS A 207 13.30 -20.05 0.18
N GLN A 208 13.28 -18.86 -0.40
CA GLN A 208 12.90 -18.65 -1.81
C GLN A 208 14.11 -18.14 -2.63
N PRO A 209 15.00 -19.00 -3.08
CA PRO A 209 16.23 -18.59 -3.77
C PRO A 209 15.97 -17.83 -5.09
N MET A 210 14.81 -18.04 -5.69
CA MET A 210 14.41 -17.40 -6.95
C MET A 210 13.61 -16.10 -6.74
N LEU A 211 13.42 -15.64 -5.50
CA LEU A 211 12.69 -14.41 -5.20
C LEU A 211 13.46 -13.19 -5.72
N PRO A 212 12.91 -12.40 -6.64
CA PRO A 212 13.57 -11.20 -7.15
C PRO A 212 13.78 -10.16 -6.04
N GLY A 213 15.01 -9.67 -5.90
CA GLY A 213 15.34 -8.69 -4.88
C GLY A 213 15.25 -9.19 -3.43
N ARG A 214 15.37 -10.51 -3.22
CA ARG A 214 15.23 -11.19 -1.92
C ARG A 214 16.00 -10.50 -0.79
N ASP A 215 17.28 -10.24 -0.97
CA ASP A 215 18.13 -9.68 0.10
C ASP A 215 17.73 -8.22 0.42
N ALA A 216 17.29 -7.47 -0.58
CA ALA A 216 16.73 -6.13 -0.37
C ALA A 216 15.43 -6.20 0.44
N TYR A 217 14.51 -7.10 0.07
CA TYR A 217 13.26 -7.30 0.82
C TYR A 217 13.53 -7.72 2.27
N ILE A 218 14.43 -8.67 2.52
CA ILE A 218 14.83 -9.10 3.87
C ILE A 218 15.34 -7.92 4.69
N SER A 219 16.23 -7.12 4.12
CA SER A 219 16.76 -5.92 4.79
C SER A 219 15.64 -4.91 5.10
N GLU A 220 14.76 -4.64 4.13
CA GLU A 220 13.66 -3.68 4.27
C GLU A 220 12.69 -4.10 5.38
N VAL A 221 12.24 -5.36 5.43
CA VAL A 221 11.29 -5.83 6.45
C VAL A 221 11.90 -5.87 7.85
N LEU A 222 13.21 -6.10 7.97
CA LEU A 222 13.89 -6.13 9.26
C LEU A 222 14.20 -4.72 9.80
N THR A 223 14.50 -3.76 8.93
CA THR A 223 15.05 -2.46 9.33
C THR A 223 14.14 -1.28 9.04
N GLY A 224 13.20 -1.41 8.13
CA GLY A 224 12.42 -0.29 7.60
C GLY A 224 13.25 0.69 6.74
N VAL A 225 14.46 0.32 6.35
CA VAL A 225 15.33 1.17 5.52
C VAL A 225 15.25 0.72 4.07
N TYR A 226 14.91 1.64 3.17
CA TYR A 226 14.85 1.33 1.75
C TYR A 226 16.23 0.94 1.21
N ALA A 227 16.32 -0.24 0.61
CA ALA A 227 17.60 -0.77 0.11
C ALA A 227 18.29 0.12 -0.93
N GLY A 228 17.51 0.91 -1.70
CA GLY A 228 18.04 1.91 -2.62
C GLY A 228 18.74 3.10 -1.92
N ASP A 229 18.35 3.44 -0.70
CA ASP A 229 18.97 4.53 0.07
C ASP A 229 20.30 4.07 0.70
N ILE A 230 20.44 2.79 1.03
CA ILE A 230 21.69 2.21 1.53
C ILE A 230 22.77 2.29 0.44
N ARG A 231 22.44 1.93 -0.81
CA ARG A 231 23.40 1.99 -1.93
C ARG A 231 23.92 3.41 -2.19
N LYS A 232 23.02 4.42 -2.12
CA LYS A 232 23.43 5.84 -2.30
C LYS A 232 24.39 6.32 -1.22
N ARG A 233 24.30 5.81 0.02
CA ARG A 233 25.19 6.19 1.13
C ARG A 233 26.57 5.56 0.99
N THR A 234 26.67 4.35 0.44
CA THR A 234 27.95 3.69 0.18
C THR A 234 28.70 4.28 -1.01
N ASP A 235 27.98 4.77 -2.04
CA ASP A 235 28.58 5.40 -3.22
C ASP A 235 29.08 6.84 -2.96
N THR A 236 28.69 7.48 -1.85
CA THR A 236 29.13 8.83 -1.48
C THR A 236 30.35 8.84 -0.54
N THR A 237 30.89 7.68 -0.21
CA THR A 237 32.05 7.53 0.72
C THR A 237 33.35 7.12 0.01
N LEU A 238 33.49 7.44 -1.30
CA LEU A 238 34.75 7.31 -2.07
C LEU A 238 35.28 8.68 -2.44
#